data_217a6410d700d21d396629cf1ca0f7be
#
_entry.id   217a6410d700d21d396629cf1ca0f7be
#
_cell.length_a   1.000
_cell.length_b   1.000
_cell.length_c   1.000
_cell.angle_alpha   90.00
_cell.angle_beta   90.00
_cell.angle_gamma   90.00
#
_symmetry.space_group_name_H-M   'P 1'
#
loop_
_entity.id
_entity.type
_entity.pdbx_description
1 polymer ?
#
loop_
_entity_poly.entity_id
_entity_poly.type
_entity_poly.pdbx_seq_one_letter_code
_entity_poly.pdbx_strand_id
1 'polypeptide(L)'
;MTTQRNETTVYEERTERKRIKKRLLFVCLGNICRSPAAEGVMRHLVNEAGEEEFFEIDSAGIGGWHAGQLPDKRMRQCGSRRGYHFESRARQFSPADFDRFDRILVMDADNLRAITAQARTAEDAKKVEILARYLVRRKDVCAIPDPYYGDERDFDYALDLIEEATAHLLETLSRSSKN
;
A
#
# COMPACT_ATOMS: atom_id res chain seq x y z
N MET A 1 10.30 -46.43 -31.12
CA MET A 1 11.13 -45.55 -30.25
C MET A 1 10.24 -44.52 -29.58
N THR A 2 9.82 -44.79 -28.36
CA THR A 2 8.87 -43.97 -27.62
C THR A 2 9.69 -43.03 -26.74
N THR A 3 9.65 -41.72 -27.07
CA THR A 3 10.35 -40.67 -26.30
C THR A 3 9.60 -40.42 -25.02
N GLN A 4 10.14 -40.90 -23.90
CA GLN A 4 9.68 -40.51 -22.55
C GLN A 4 9.99 -39.02 -22.35
N ARG A 5 8.97 -38.17 -22.32
CA ARG A 5 9.11 -36.82 -21.79
C ARG A 5 9.24 -36.91 -20.28
N ASN A 6 10.34 -36.39 -19.75
CA ASN A 6 10.61 -36.39 -18.32
C ASN A 6 9.53 -35.59 -17.57
N GLU A 7 8.92 -36.24 -16.59
CA GLU A 7 7.91 -35.63 -15.69
C GLU A 7 8.45 -34.38 -14.97
N THR A 8 9.75 -34.26 -14.76
CA THR A 8 10.42 -33.08 -14.18
C THR A 8 10.21 -31.80 -15.00
N THR A 9 10.23 -31.88 -16.33
CA THR A 9 10.03 -30.74 -17.23
C THR A 9 8.60 -30.21 -17.16
N VAL A 10 7.62 -31.08 -16.92
CA VAL A 10 6.20 -30.69 -16.80
C VAL A 10 5.91 -30.03 -15.46
N TYR A 11 6.67 -30.38 -14.40
CA TYR A 11 6.57 -29.71 -13.09
C TYR A 11 7.19 -28.32 -13.11
N GLU A 12 8.30 -28.11 -13.82
CA GLU A 12 8.92 -26.79 -13.98
C GLU A 12 8.06 -25.85 -14.84
N GLU A 13 7.45 -26.32 -15.91
CA GLU A 13 6.52 -25.54 -16.75
C GLU A 13 5.21 -25.17 -16.05
N ARG A 14 4.79 -25.89 -15.01
CA ARG A 14 3.61 -25.58 -14.19
C ARG A 14 3.85 -24.48 -13.15
N THR A 15 5.10 -24.18 -12.84
CA THR A 15 5.47 -23.18 -11.81
C THR A 15 5.64 -21.77 -12.36
N GLU A 16 5.80 -21.61 -13.66
CA GLU A 16 5.79 -20.31 -14.35
C GLU A 16 4.38 -19.84 -14.74
N ARG A 17 3.40 -19.96 -13.87
CA ARG A 17 2.26 -19.05 -13.97
C ARG A 17 2.82 -17.67 -13.67
N LYS A 18 3.00 -16.87 -14.73
CA LYS A 18 3.39 -15.46 -14.68
C LYS A 18 2.50 -14.76 -13.66
N ARG A 19 2.95 -14.66 -12.40
CA ARG A 19 2.20 -13.97 -11.35
C ARG A 19 2.04 -12.53 -11.81
N ILE A 20 0.80 -12.09 -12.00
CA ILE A 20 0.50 -10.71 -12.40
C ILE A 20 0.97 -9.78 -11.28
N LYS A 21 1.79 -8.82 -11.63
CA LYS A 21 2.30 -7.82 -10.69
C LYS A 21 1.13 -7.01 -10.13
N LYS A 22 1.07 -6.90 -8.80
CA LYS A 22 0.06 -6.13 -8.07
C LYS A 22 0.58 -4.72 -7.84
N ARG A 23 -0.18 -3.72 -8.24
CA ARG A 23 0.22 -2.32 -8.20
C ARG A 23 -0.63 -1.56 -7.17
N LEU A 24 -0.01 -1.13 -6.08
CA LEU A 24 -0.66 -0.51 -4.93
C LEU A 24 -0.20 0.94 -4.78
N LEU A 25 -1.15 1.84 -4.60
CA LEU A 25 -0.91 3.24 -4.27
C LEU A 25 -1.54 3.58 -2.94
N PHE A 26 -0.74 4.09 -2.01
CA PHE A 26 -1.23 4.63 -0.74
C PHE A 26 -1.37 6.14 -0.83
N VAL A 27 -2.53 6.69 -0.43
CA VAL A 27 -2.80 8.12 -0.55
C VAL A 27 -3.28 8.69 0.78
N CYS A 28 -2.73 9.85 1.16
CA CYS A 28 -3.22 10.68 2.25
C CYS A 28 -3.28 12.14 1.82
N LEU A 29 -3.49 13.08 2.73
CA LEU A 29 -3.66 14.48 2.39
C LEU A 29 -2.39 15.09 1.76
N GLY A 30 -1.23 14.99 2.42
CA GLY A 30 0.00 15.69 2.01
C GLY A 30 1.16 14.77 1.62
N ASN A 31 1.02 13.46 1.69
CA ASN A 31 2.08 12.47 1.39
C ASN A 31 3.37 12.63 2.23
N ILE A 32 3.23 13.00 3.50
CA ILE A 32 4.36 13.13 4.43
C ILE A 32 4.23 12.34 5.73
N CYS A 33 3.03 11.84 6.09
CA CYS A 33 2.84 11.06 7.31
C CYS A 33 2.31 9.65 7.01
N ARG A 34 1.00 9.51 6.79
CA ARG A 34 0.30 8.23 6.72
C ARG A 34 0.64 7.42 5.47
N SER A 35 0.55 8.00 4.30
CA SER A 35 0.76 7.27 3.04
C SER A 35 2.22 6.82 2.83
N PRO A 36 3.26 7.62 3.12
CA PRO A 36 4.62 7.13 3.01
C PRO A 36 4.96 6.09 4.07
N ALA A 37 4.33 6.14 5.26
CA ALA A 37 4.47 5.08 6.26
C ALA A 37 3.85 3.77 5.78
N ALA A 38 2.63 3.82 5.23
CA ALA A 38 1.97 2.64 4.66
C ALA A 38 2.76 2.04 3.49
N GLU A 39 3.30 2.85 2.60
CA GLU A 39 4.22 2.42 1.55
C GLU A 39 5.44 1.71 2.12
N GLY A 40 6.12 2.32 3.10
CA GLY A 40 7.34 1.77 3.68
C GLY A 40 7.11 0.47 4.44
N VAL A 41 6.02 0.37 5.22
CA VAL A 41 5.63 -0.85 5.92
C VAL A 41 5.29 -1.96 4.92
N MET A 42 4.49 -1.66 3.88
CA MET A 42 4.12 -2.65 2.88
C MET A 42 5.33 -3.17 2.10
N ARG A 43 6.28 -2.28 1.72
CA ARG A 43 7.54 -2.69 1.09
C ARG A 43 8.35 -3.62 1.98
N HIS A 44 8.44 -3.31 3.27
CA HIS A 44 9.13 -4.15 4.24
C HIS A 44 8.50 -5.55 4.33
N LEU A 45 7.18 -5.63 4.47
CA LEU A 45 6.46 -6.91 4.55
C LEU A 45 6.60 -7.76 3.28
N VAL A 46 6.50 -7.12 2.12
CA VAL A 46 6.67 -7.78 0.81
C VAL A 46 8.09 -8.32 0.64
N ASN A 47 9.09 -7.56 1.09
CA ASN A 47 10.50 -7.98 1.08
C ASN A 47 10.72 -9.17 2.02
N GLU A 48 10.23 -9.12 3.26
CA GLU A 48 10.32 -10.25 4.19
C GLU A 48 9.66 -11.53 3.66
N ALA A 49 8.59 -11.36 2.86
CA ALA A 49 7.92 -12.47 2.20
C ALA A 49 8.64 -12.98 0.93
N GLY A 50 9.69 -12.29 0.45
CA GLY A 50 10.38 -12.61 -0.80
C GLY A 50 9.50 -12.42 -2.04
N GLU A 51 8.56 -11.45 -1.99
CA GLU A 51 7.57 -11.21 -3.05
C GLU A 51 7.76 -9.87 -3.79
N GLU A 52 8.91 -9.19 -3.65
CA GLU A 52 9.16 -7.83 -4.18
C GLU A 52 8.92 -7.71 -5.67
N GLU A 53 9.28 -8.72 -6.43
CA GLU A 53 9.10 -8.74 -7.89
C GLU A 53 7.62 -8.74 -8.33
N PHE A 54 6.72 -9.19 -7.43
CA PHE A 54 5.28 -9.28 -7.69
C PHE A 54 4.49 -8.05 -7.25
N PHE A 55 5.17 -7.06 -6.69
CA PHE A 55 4.53 -5.84 -6.22
C PHE A 55 5.17 -4.58 -6.82
N GLU A 56 4.34 -3.62 -7.16
CA GLU A 56 4.69 -2.23 -7.37
C GLU A 56 3.97 -1.42 -6.29
N ILE A 57 4.72 -0.71 -5.45
CA ILE A 57 4.18 0.01 -4.30
C ILE A 57 4.66 1.45 -4.38
N ASP A 58 3.74 2.40 -4.19
CA ASP A 58 4.06 3.82 -4.21
C ASP A 58 3.10 4.58 -3.28
N SER A 59 3.36 5.85 -3.05
CA SER A 59 2.47 6.73 -2.30
C SER A 59 2.34 8.10 -2.95
N ALA A 60 1.22 8.78 -2.67
CA ALA A 60 0.93 10.12 -3.16
C ALA A 60 0.10 10.92 -2.15
N GLY A 61 0.03 12.23 -2.34
CA GLY A 61 -0.84 13.12 -1.59
C GLY A 61 -1.98 13.68 -2.46
N ILE A 62 -3.10 14.00 -1.84
CA ILE A 62 -4.16 14.75 -2.51
C ILE A 62 -3.62 16.12 -2.93
N GLY A 63 -2.95 16.81 -2.01
CA GLY A 63 -2.26 18.06 -2.28
C GLY A 63 -0.80 17.90 -2.64
N GLY A 64 -0.26 18.87 -3.37
CA GLY A 64 1.13 18.91 -3.82
C GLY A 64 2.07 19.78 -2.96
N TRP A 65 1.61 20.26 -1.79
CA TRP A 65 2.36 21.25 -0.97
C TRP A 65 3.74 20.75 -0.53
N HIS A 66 3.92 19.45 -0.39
CA HIS A 66 5.15 18.83 0.11
C HIS A 66 5.94 18.12 -0.99
N ALA A 67 5.60 18.33 -2.26
CA ALA A 67 6.26 17.63 -3.37
C ALA A 67 7.80 17.73 -3.27
N GLY A 68 8.47 16.57 -3.39
CA GLY A 68 9.92 16.44 -3.27
C GLY A 68 10.45 16.34 -1.83
N GLN A 69 9.64 16.57 -0.81
CA GLN A 69 10.06 16.48 0.59
C GLN A 69 10.12 15.01 1.06
N LEU A 70 10.97 14.74 2.04
CA LEU A 70 10.97 13.51 2.82
C LEU A 70 9.71 13.44 3.71
N PRO A 71 9.32 12.26 4.16
CA PRO A 71 8.26 12.12 5.17
C PRO A 71 8.58 12.92 6.43
N ASP A 72 7.53 13.32 7.16
CA ASP A 72 7.64 14.05 8.42
C ASP A 72 8.66 13.40 9.36
N LYS A 73 9.54 14.21 9.95
CA LYS A 73 10.62 13.74 10.82
C LYS A 73 10.08 12.85 11.95
N ARG A 74 8.94 13.21 12.53
CA ARG A 74 8.30 12.43 13.63
C ARG A 74 7.87 11.05 13.15
N MET A 75 7.27 10.97 11.94
CA MET A 75 6.89 9.68 11.37
C MET A 75 8.14 8.83 11.03
N ARG A 76 9.18 9.45 10.49
CA ARG A 76 10.44 8.73 10.23
C ARG A 76 11.09 8.21 11.51
N GLN A 77 11.05 8.97 12.61
CA GLN A 77 11.58 8.55 13.91
C GLN A 77 10.76 7.40 14.49
N CYS A 78 9.42 7.47 14.43
CA CYS A 78 8.51 6.38 14.81
C CYS A 78 8.85 5.10 14.04
N GLY A 79 8.94 5.18 12.73
CA GLY A 79 9.29 4.06 11.86
C GLY A 79 10.66 3.47 12.17
N SER A 80 11.67 4.33 12.35
CA SER A 80 13.04 3.91 12.66
C SER A 80 13.14 3.09 13.95
N ARG A 81 12.39 3.46 14.99
CA ARG A 81 12.32 2.68 16.24
C ARG A 81 11.76 1.27 16.05
N ARG A 82 11.01 1.04 14.97
CA ARG A 82 10.39 -0.25 14.60
C ARG A 82 11.14 -0.95 13.46
N GLY A 83 12.28 -0.42 13.02
CA GLY A 83 13.09 -1.00 11.94
C GLY A 83 12.67 -0.60 10.53
N TYR A 84 11.76 0.36 10.37
CA TYR A 84 11.37 0.89 9.05
C TYR A 84 12.21 2.10 8.65
N HIS A 85 12.42 2.26 7.33
CA HIS A 85 13.07 3.41 6.74
C HIS A 85 12.11 4.06 5.73
N PHE A 86 11.53 5.21 6.10
CA PHE A 86 10.62 5.96 5.25
C PHE A 86 11.39 7.04 4.50
N GLU A 87 11.74 6.79 3.24
CA GLU A 87 12.63 7.64 2.44
C GLU A 87 11.99 8.11 1.12
N SER A 88 10.75 7.71 0.83
CA SER A 88 10.05 8.12 -0.37
C SER A 88 9.85 9.64 -0.41
N ARG A 89 9.92 10.22 -1.62
CA ARG A 89 9.68 11.64 -1.82
C ARG A 89 8.22 11.91 -2.08
N ALA A 90 7.66 12.91 -1.40
CA ALA A 90 6.28 13.29 -1.58
C ALA A 90 6.00 13.70 -3.03
N ARG A 91 4.86 13.25 -3.55
CA ARG A 91 4.31 13.66 -4.85
C ARG A 91 2.80 13.83 -4.76
N GLN A 92 2.24 14.57 -5.69
CA GLN A 92 0.80 14.72 -5.80
C GLN A 92 0.19 13.56 -6.58
N PHE A 93 -1.00 13.12 -6.17
CA PHE A 93 -1.85 12.22 -6.95
C PHE A 93 -2.30 12.89 -8.25
N SER A 94 -2.37 12.11 -9.31
CA SER A 94 -2.93 12.55 -10.59
C SER A 94 -3.90 11.51 -11.15
N PRO A 95 -4.86 11.89 -12.02
CA PRO A 95 -5.77 10.93 -12.65
C PRO A 95 -5.07 9.81 -13.44
N ALA A 96 -3.82 10.01 -13.88
CA ALA A 96 -3.01 8.97 -14.52
C ALA A 96 -2.66 7.80 -13.56
N ASP A 97 -2.72 8.03 -12.25
CA ASP A 97 -2.49 6.98 -11.26
C ASP A 97 -3.58 5.89 -11.32
N PHE A 98 -4.80 6.21 -11.76
CA PHE A 98 -5.82 5.19 -12.01
C PHE A 98 -5.43 4.19 -13.09
N ASP A 99 -4.65 4.59 -14.08
CA ASP A 99 -4.17 3.67 -15.14
C ASP A 99 -2.99 2.83 -14.66
N ARG A 100 -2.17 3.39 -13.77
CA ARG A 100 -0.95 2.74 -13.28
C ARG A 100 -1.22 1.74 -12.17
N PHE A 101 -2.16 2.01 -11.26
CA PHE A 101 -2.37 1.20 -10.06
C PHE A 101 -3.66 0.39 -10.12
N ASP A 102 -3.62 -0.80 -9.52
CA ASP A 102 -4.77 -1.72 -9.43
C ASP A 102 -5.64 -1.41 -8.23
N ARG A 103 -5.02 -0.92 -7.12
CA ARG A 103 -5.68 -0.51 -5.89
C ARG A 103 -5.10 0.80 -5.37
N ILE A 104 -5.99 1.66 -4.89
CA ILE A 104 -5.64 2.96 -4.31
C ILE A 104 -6.18 2.98 -2.89
N LEU A 105 -5.27 2.87 -1.92
CA LEU A 105 -5.58 2.75 -0.49
C LEU A 105 -5.51 4.14 0.15
N VAL A 106 -6.65 4.65 0.57
CA VAL A 106 -6.75 5.97 1.22
C VAL A 106 -6.93 5.83 2.74
N MET A 107 -6.66 6.89 3.50
CA MET A 107 -6.55 6.80 4.96
C MET A 107 -7.86 7.09 5.68
N ASP A 108 -8.72 7.92 5.13
CA ASP A 108 -9.98 8.35 5.75
C ASP A 108 -11.06 8.68 4.70
N ALA A 109 -12.25 9.04 5.19
CA ALA A 109 -13.40 9.35 4.33
C ALA A 109 -13.19 10.61 3.48
N ASP A 110 -12.44 11.60 3.98
CA ASP A 110 -12.13 12.81 3.22
C ASP A 110 -11.20 12.49 2.05
N ASN A 111 -10.18 11.67 2.30
CA ASN A 111 -9.32 11.16 1.24
C ASN A 111 -10.12 10.35 0.20
N LEU A 112 -11.02 9.48 0.66
CA LEU A 112 -11.87 8.68 -0.22
C LEU A 112 -12.68 9.57 -1.16
N ARG A 113 -13.37 10.59 -0.61
CA ARG A 113 -14.16 11.54 -1.41
C ARG A 113 -13.30 12.29 -2.42
N ALA A 114 -12.15 12.81 -1.98
CA ALA A 114 -11.29 13.61 -2.83
C ALA A 114 -10.67 12.84 -4.00
N ILE A 115 -10.30 11.57 -3.78
CA ILE A 115 -9.73 10.74 -4.84
C ILE A 115 -10.83 10.19 -5.75
N THR A 116 -11.96 9.74 -5.20
CA THR A 116 -13.09 9.26 -6.01
C THR A 116 -13.66 10.36 -6.91
N ALA A 117 -13.64 11.62 -6.45
CA ALA A 117 -14.05 12.76 -7.28
C ALA A 117 -13.17 12.99 -8.52
N GLN A 118 -11.96 12.46 -8.54
CA GLN A 118 -11.05 12.52 -9.70
C GLN A 118 -11.17 11.30 -10.64
N ALA A 119 -12.00 10.32 -10.27
CA ALA A 119 -12.25 9.14 -11.10
C ALA A 119 -12.94 9.54 -12.41
N ARG A 120 -12.44 9.02 -13.52
CA ARG A 120 -12.94 9.31 -14.87
C ARG A 120 -14.03 8.31 -15.29
N THR A 121 -14.05 7.14 -14.64
CA THR A 121 -14.96 6.03 -14.91
C THR A 121 -15.41 5.36 -13.59
N ALA A 122 -16.46 4.54 -13.67
CA ALA A 122 -16.87 3.70 -12.54
C ALA A 122 -15.79 2.68 -12.14
N GLU A 123 -14.99 2.21 -13.10
CA GLU A 123 -13.87 1.29 -12.83
C GLU A 123 -12.73 1.99 -12.07
N ASP A 124 -12.41 3.24 -12.39
CA ASP A 124 -11.46 4.04 -11.63
C ASP A 124 -11.93 4.17 -10.16
N ALA A 125 -13.20 4.52 -9.95
CA ALA A 125 -13.76 4.68 -8.61
C ALA A 125 -13.71 3.40 -7.77
N LYS A 126 -13.91 2.24 -8.37
CA LYS A 126 -13.84 0.92 -7.69
C LYS A 126 -12.45 0.58 -7.18
N LYS A 127 -11.40 1.19 -7.70
CA LYS A 127 -10.03 0.96 -7.25
C LYS A 127 -9.74 1.62 -5.91
N VAL A 128 -10.56 2.60 -5.49
CA VAL A 128 -10.31 3.41 -4.29
C VAL A 128 -11.00 2.78 -3.08
N GLU A 129 -10.24 2.48 -2.07
CA GLU A 129 -10.74 1.89 -0.82
C GLU A 129 -10.00 2.41 0.41
N ILE A 130 -10.67 2.39 1.57
CA ILE A 130 -10.06 2.85 2.84
C ILE A 130 -9.20 1.72 3.41
N LEU A 131 -7.93 2.04 3.73
CA LEU A 131 -6.98 1.07 4.30
C LEU A 131 -7.48 0.43 5.61
N ALA A 132 -8.19 1.18 6.45
CA ALA A 132 -8.75 0.68 7.71
C ALA A 132 -9.72 -0.50 7.55
N ARG A 133 -10.24 -0.77 6.33
CA ARG A 133 -11.06 -1.99 6.07
C ARG A 133 -10.31 -3.29 6.33
N TYR A 134 -8.99 -3.25 6.34
CA TYR A 134 -8.13 -4.41 6.61
C TYR A 134 -7.77 -4.57 8.08
N LEU A 135 -8.29 -3.72 8.98
CA LEU A 135 -8.16 -3.90 10.41
C LEU A 135 -9.02 -5.09 10.87
N VAL A 136 -8.42 -5.99 11.62
CA VAL A 136 -9.07 -7.22 12.12
C VAL A 136 -9.31 -7.15 13.63
N ARG A 137 -8.36 -6.63 14.38
CA ARG A 137 -8.45 -6.51 15.83
C ARG A 137 -9.21 -5.24 16.28
N ARG A 138 -9.14 -4.18 15.48
CA ARG A 138 -9.73 -2.86 15.76
C ARG A 138 -10.86 -2.56 14.76
N LYS A 139 -11.87 -3.42 14.73
CA LYS A 139 -12.98 -3.35 13.78
C LYS A 139 -13.88 -2.12 13.91
N ASP A 140 -13.82 -1.45 15.04
CA ASP A 140 -14.49 -0.18 15.34
C ASP A 140 -13.77 1.04 14.75
N VAL A 141 -12.51 0.88 14.32
CA VAL A 141 -11.72 1.95 13.70
C VAL A 141 -11.98 1.97 12.20
N CYS A 142 -12.57 3.07 11.72
CA CYS A 142 -12.97 3.23 10.31
C CYS A 142 -11.97 4.03 9.47
N ALA A 143 -10.92 4.57 10.08
CA ALA A 143 -9.94 5.43 9.43
C ALA A 143 -8.57 5.34 10.10
N ILE A 144 -7.51 5.63 9.35
CA ILE A 144 -6.19 5.92 9.92
C ILE A 144 -6.17 7.41 10.26
N PRO A 145 -6.14 7.82 11.53
CA PRO A 145 -6.20 9.22 11.92
C PRO A 145 -4.96 9.99 11.45
N ASP A 146 -5.12 11.27 11.17
CA ASP A 146 -4.01 12.14 10.78
C ASP A 146 -3.24 12.62 12.03
N PRO A 147 -1.96 12.21 12.20
CA PRO A 147 -1.20 12.57 13.38
C PRO A 147 -0.54 13.94 13.31
N TYR A 148 -0.64 14.65 12.18
CA TYR A 148 0.18 15.83 11.88
C TYR A 148 0.14 16.91 12.96
N TYR A 149 -1.04 17.20 13.53
CA TYR A 149 -1.22 18.19 14.60
C TYR A 149 -1.15 17.59 16.01
N GLY A 150 -0.87 16.29 16.12
CA GLY A 150 -0.77 15.55 17.36
C GLY A 150 0.65 15.45 17.91
N ASP A 151 0.79 14.63 18.95
CA ASP A 151 2.06 14.31 19.58
C ASP A 151 2.62 12.96 19.10
N GLU A 152 3.72 12.52 19.71
CA GLU A 152 4.39 11.25 19.35
C GLU A 152 3.46 10.04 19.47
N ARG A 153 2.53 10.02 20.43
CA ARG A 153 1.57 8.92 20.62
C ARG A 153 0.60 8.82 19.45
N ASP A 154 0.23 9.95 18.84
CA ASP A 154 -0.65 9.97 17.67
C ASP A 154 0.06 9.38 16.45
N PHE A 155 1.36 9.65 16.28
CA PHE A 155 2.18 9.03 15.24
C PHE A 155 2.35 7.53 15.47
N ASP A 156 2.63 7.10 16.71
CA ASP A 156 2.73 5.68 17.06
C ASP A 156 1.40 4.96 16.84
N TYR A 157 0.28 5.56 17.22
CA TYR A 157 -1.05 4.97 17.02
C TYR A 157 -1.41 4.84 15.53
N ALA A 158 -1.16 5.87 14.74
CA ALA A 158 -1.36 5.78 13.30
C ALA A 158 -0.51 4.65 12.68
N LEU A 159 0.73 4.51 13.11
CA LEU A 159 1.62 3.46 12.64
C LEU A 159 1.18 2.06 13.09
N ASP A 160 0.66 1.90 14.31
CA ASP A 160 0.06 0.63 14.78
C ASP A 160 -1.08 0.17 13.86
N LEU A 161 -1.96 1.10 13.47
CA LEU A 161 -3.06 0.81 12.55
C LEU A 161 -2.57 0.47 11.14
N ILE A 162 -1.56 1.20 10.66
CA ILE A 162 -0.96 0.96 9.35
C ILE A 162 -0.30 -0.43 9.30
N GLU A 163 0.45 -0.82 10.31
CA GLU A 163 1.08 -2.15 10.41
C GLU A 163 0.03 -3.26 10.37
N GLU A 164 -1.02 -3.15 11.16
CA GLU A 164 -2.09 -4.14 11.18
C GLU A 164 -2.80 -4.24 9.83
N ALA A 165 -3.21 -3.11 9.27
CA ALA A 165 -3.97 -3.09 8.02
C ALA A 165 -3.14 -3.56 6.82
N THR A 166 -1.87 -3.15 6.70
CA THR A 166 -1.01 -3.58 5.59
C THR A 166 -0.66 -5.06 5.67
N ALA A 167 -0.47 -5.62 6.86
CA ALA A 167 -0.24 -7.06 7.03
C ALA A 167 -1.44 -7.88 6.52
N HIS A 168 -2.67 -7.52 6.89
CA HIS A 168 -3.87 -8.23 6.43
C HIS A 168 -4.17 -7.95 4.94
N LEU A 169 -3.85 -6.76 4.43
CA LEU A 169 -3.92 -6.48 3.00
C LEU A 169 -2.99 -7.44 2.22
N LEU A 170 -1.75 -7.60 2.65
CA LEU A 170 -0.81 -8.52 2.02
C LEU A 170 -1.33 -9.97 2.05
N GLU A 171 -1.82 -10.46 3.19
CA GLU A 171 -2.41 -11.79 3.30
C GLU A 171 -3.57 -11.99 2.31
N THR A 172 -4.46 -11.01 2.20
CA THR A 172 -5.60 -11.05 1.27
C THR A 172 -5.14 -11.14 -0.17
N LEU A 173 -4.12 -10.36 -0.54
CA LEU A 173 -3.56 -10.35 -1.88
C LEU A 173 -2.81 -11.63 -2.22
N SER A 174 -2.08 -12.21 -1.28
CA SER A 174 -1.33 -13.45 -1.48
C SER A 174 -2.27 -14.67 -1.63
N ARG A 175 -3.40 -14.70 -0.91
CA ARG A 175 -4.42 -15.76 -1.06
C ARG A 175 -5.10 -15.72 -2.43
N SER A 176 -5.40 -14.53 -2.95
CA SER A 176 -6.05 -14.36 -4.26
C SER A 176 -5.18 -14.82 -5.44
N SER A 177 -3.89 -15.01 -5.23
CA SER A 177 -2.94 -15.48 -6.27
C SER A 177 -2.80 -17.00 -6.33
N LYS A 178 -3.37 -17.72 -5.35
CA LYS A 178 -3.30 -19.20 -5.24
C LYS A 178 -4.53 -19.92 -5.79
N ASN A 179 -5.57 -19.16 -6.13
CA ASN A 179 -6.80 -19.66 -6.77
C ASN A 179 -6.80 -19.32 -8.27
#